data_3c44766ed0275d60c9caf9fd50d8848e
#
_entry.id   3c44766ed0275d60c9caf9fd50d8848e
#
_cell.length_a   1.000
_cell.length_b   1.000
_cell.length_c   1.000
_cell.angle_alpha   90.00
_cell.angle_beta   90.00
_cell.angle_gamma   90.00
#
_symmetry.space_group_name_H-M   'P 1'
#
loop_
_entity.id
_entity.type
_entity.pdbx_description
1 polymer ?
#
loop_
_entity_poly.entity_id
_entity_poly.type
_entity_poly.pdbx_seq_one_letter_code
_entity_poly.pdbx_strand_id
1 'polypeptide(L)'
;MTYIEIGKKVLEQAEKPLSVKEIFEKACEMGLDKERNGGKILPHSLGSTLSQDKKQFYVINREEEPFRYWLKSREREFPPQETPDAKEEDDEQIECSGTAKKQKNSFHERVLHPLLVKFLSEDPNFRLLCKTIRHEECKKGKGGQNEWNYPDIVGVYFPYNKYFPYNKYQQETLKFLHHTGQKRHKLFSFELKKELSFSNLKASYFQAVSNSTWANEGYLVVFGIKDEDKDEVLGELRRLNQSFGIGVIKLESEISNSKILLPAKEREIDIPTLNMLIEQSPVDVKPFMEKINKQIEKGLDTAVDMGEFFDEALDDEAMQKYIKDKGIKAE
;
A
#
# COMPACT_ATOMS: atom_id res chain seq x y z
N MET A 1 -35.15 6.52 15.04
CA MET A 1 -34.20 5.40 15.25
C MET A 1 -33.03 5.53 14.28
N THR A 2 -31.78 5.25 14.71
CA THR A 2 -30.57 5.27 13.88
C THR A 2 -30.34 3.90 13.20
N TYR A 3 -29.50 3.83 12.16
CA TYR A 3 -29.12 2.55 11.53
C TYR A 3 -28.43 1.60 12.50
N ILE A 4 -27.63 2.13 13.43
CA ILE A 4 -26.98 1.35 14.51
C ILE A 4 -28.03 0.68 15.40
N GLU A 5 -29.03 1.44 15.87
CA GLU A 5 -30.10 0.91 16.70
C GLU A 5 -30.95 -0.14 15.98
N ILE A 6 -31.20 0.06 14.67
CA ILE A 6 -31.91 -0.90 13.83
C ILE A 6 -31.11 -2.20 13.71
N GLY A 7 -29.82 -2.11 13.31
CA GLY A 7 -28.95 -3.27 13.20
C GLY A 7 -28.84 -4.03 14.51
N LYS A 8 -28.70 -3.32 15.63
CA LYS A 8 -28.63 -3.91 16.97
C LYS A 8 -29.91 -4.68 17.32
N LYS A 9 -31.07 -4.04 17.20
CA LYS A 9 -32.38 -4.70 17.51
C LYS A 9 -32.63 -5.94 16.67
N VAL A 10 -32.29 -5.91 15.38
CA VAL A 10 -32.48 -7.06 14.49
C VAL A 10 -31.51 -8.20 14.88
N LEU A 11 -30.25 -7.89 15.15
CA LEU A 11 -29.25 -8.91 15.50
C LEU A 11 -29.39 -9.44 16.92
N GLU A 12 -30.01 -8.68 17.86
CA GLU A 12 -30.37 -9.18 19.18
C GLU A 12 -31.43 -10.30 19.11
N GLN A 13 -32.33 -10.25 18.14
CA GLN A 13 -33.35 -11.26 17.91
C GLN A 13 -32.96 -12.37 16.94
N ALA A 14 -31.80 -12.22 16.28
CA ALA A 14 -31.32 -13.19 15.31
C ALA A 14 -30.73 -14.43 16.01
N GLU A 15 -30.98 -15.62 15.45
CA GLU A 15 -30.40 -16.89 15.89
C GLU A 15 -29.08 -17.21 15.21
N LYS A 16 -28.78 -16.52 14.09
CA LYS A 16 -27.55 -16.70 13.32
C LYS A 16 -27.11 -15.36 12.70
N PRO A 17 -25.83 -15.24 12.31
CA PRO A 17 -25.32 -14.08 11.61
C PRO A 17 -26.06 -13.79 10.32
N LEU A 18 -26.33 -12.50 10.06
CA LEU A 18 -27.14 -12.06 8.95
C LEU A 18 -26.36 -11.15 8.00
N SER A 19 -26.64 -11.27 6.71
CA SER A 19 -26.18 -10.33 5.70
C SER A 19 -26.95 -8.99 5.80
N VAL A 20 -26.40 -7.92 5.23
CA VAL A 20 -27.08 -6.61 5.20
C VAL A 20 -28.50 -6.69 4.62
N LYS A 21 -28.70 -7.52 3.60
CA LYS A 21 -29.99 -7.75 2.98
C LYS A 21 -30.98 -8.41 3.95
N GLU A 22 -30.55 -9.46 4.63
CA GLU A 22 -31.37 -10.18 5.62
C GLU A 22 -31.70 -9.26 6.85
N ILE A 23 -30.74 -8.41 7.27
CA ILE A 23 -30.98 -7.43 8.34
C ILE A 23 -32.03 -6.39 7.90
N PHE A 24 -31.92 -5.92 6.65
CA PHE A 24 -32.89 -4.99 6.09
C PHE A 24 -34.32 -5.60 6.00
N GLU A 25 -34.45 -6.83 5.48
CA GLU A 25 -35.72 -7.53 5.35
C GLU A 25 -36.38 -7.73 6.73
N LYS A 26 -35.59 -8.20 7.73
CA LYS A 26 -36.09 -8.34 9.09
C LYS A 26 -36.44 -7.02 9.75
N ALA A 27 -35.70 -5.96 9.49
CA ALA A 27 -36.03 -4.62 9.99
C ALA A 27 -37.38 -4.13 9.45
N CYS A 28 -37.70 -4.42 8.18
CA CYS A 28 -39.01 -4.13 7.59
C CYS A 28 -40.12 -5.00 8.17
N GLU A 29 -39.88 -6.31 8.39
CA GLU A 29 -40.85 -7.22 9.05
C GLU A 29 -41.17 -6.78 10.48
N MET A 30 -40.17 -6.25 11.20
CA MET A 30 -40.33 -5.72 12.56
C MET A 30 -40.91 -4.30 12.58
N GLY A 31 -41.21 -3.69 11.41
CA GLY A 31 -41.78 -2.33 11.30
C GLY A 31 -40.81 -1.20 11.69
N LEU A 32 -39.51 -1.50 11.87
CA LEU A 32 -38.48 -0.53 12.28
C LEU A 32 -38.18 0.51 11.21
N ASP A 33 -38.56 0.25 9.94
CA ASP A 33 -38.48 1.16 8.82
C ASP A 33 -39.38 2.42 9.03
N LYS A 34 -40.49 2.28 9.74
CA LYS A 34 -41.44 3.34 10.04
C LYS A 34 -41.02 4.21 11.23
N GLU A 35 -40.20 3.71 12.11
CA GLU A 35 -39.72 4.39 13.32
C GLU A 35 -38.53 5.31 13.11
N ARG A 36 -38.05 5.43 11.87
CA ARG A 36 -36.85 6.22 11.57
C ARG A 36 -37.22 7.70 11.29
N ASN A 37 -36.57 8.62 12.01
CA ASN A 37 -36.76 10.08 11.86
C ASN A 37 -36.15 10.69 10.57
N GLY A 38 -35.75 9.90 9.59
CA GLY A 38 -35.02 10.35 8.40
C GLY A 38 -35.42 9.67 7.08
N GLY A 39 -36.65 9.14 6.97
CA GLY A 39 -37.14 8.51 5.74
C GLY A 39 -36.82 7.00 5.63
N LYS A 40 -37.01 6.41 4.43
CA LYS A 40 -36.87 4.97 4.19
C LYS A 40 -35.45 4.47 4.54
N ILE A 41 -35.40 3.25 5.10
CA ILE A 41 -34.11 2.55 5.27
C ILE A 41 -33.55 2.22 3.89
N LEU A 42 -32.29 2.58 3.67
CA LEU A 42 -31.54 2.19 2.47
C LEU A 42 -30.57 1.07 2.86
N PRO A 43 -30.63 -0.12 2.21
CA PRO A 43 -29.73 -1.24 2.53
C PRO A 43 -28.25 -0.86 2.49
N HIS A 44 -27.85 -0.06 1.52
CA HIS A 44 -26.47 0.44 1.39
C HIS A 44 -26.02 1.26 2.60
N SER A 45 -26.86 2.22 3.05
CA SER A 45 -26.54 3.05 4.21
C SER A 45 -26.53 2.23 5.51
N LEU A 46 -27.37 1.19 5.61
CA LEU A 46 -27.34 0.26 6.71
C LEU A 46 -26.03 -0.52 6.75
N GLY A 47 -25.62 -1.10 5.60
CA GLY A 47 -24.37 -1.86 5.49
C GLY A 47 -23.15 -1.01 5.81
N SER A 48 -23.06 0.20 5.27
CA SER A 48 -21.96 1.14 5.56
C SER A 48 -21.89 1.47 7.06
N THR A 49 -23.03 1.72 7.71
CA THR A 49 -23.07 2.04 9.14
C THR A 49 -22.65 0.85 10.01
N LEU A 50 -23.08 -0.38 9.68
CA LEU A 50 -22.70 -1.59 10.41
C LEU A 50 -21.21 -1.90 10.27
N SER A 51 -20.64 -1.66 9.08
CA SER A 51 -19.20 -1.85 8.82
C SER A 51 -18.33 -0.84 9.57
N GLN A 52 -18.81 0.41 9.73
CA GLN A 52 -18.07 1.47 10.42
C GLN A 52 -18.12 1.34 11.95
N ASP A 53 -19.19 0.81 12.53
CA ASP A 53 -19.29 0.64 13.98
C ASP A 53 -18.66 -0.68 14.46
N LYS A 54 -17.35 -0.76 14.37
CA LYS A 54 -16.54 -1.90 14.86
C LYS A 54 -16.64 -2.11 16.39
N LYS A 55 -17.28 -1.20 17.15
CA LYS A 55 -17.48 -1.35 18.59
C LYS A 55 -18.64 -2.28 18.93
N GLN A 56 -19.69 -2.27 18.13
CA GLN A 56 -20.90 -3.05 18.38
C GLN A 56 -21.06 -4.24 17.45
N PHE A 57 -20.52 -4.17 16.22
CA PHE A 57 -20.69 -5.17 15.16
C PHE A 57 -19.33 -5.71 14.68
N TYR A 58 -19.37 -6.93 14.17
CA TYR A 58 -18.23 -7.52 13.46
C TYR A 58 -18.72 -8.46 12.36
N VAL A 59 -17.86 -8.77 11.41
CA VAL A 59 -18.09 -9.74 10.32
C VAL A 59 -17.47 -11.07 10.75
N ILE A 60 -18.22 -12.17 10.64
CA ILE A 60 -17.79 -13.50 11.12
C ILE A 60 -16.72 -14.09 10.23
N ASN A 61 -16.92 -14.02 8.90
CA ASN A 61 -15.97 -14.49 7.92
C ASN A 61 -15.89 -13.45 6.80
N ARG A 62 -14.69 -12.96 6.52
CA ARG A 62 -14.47 -11.95 5.49
C ARG A 62 -14.17 -12.54 4.11
N GLU A 63 -13.99 -13.86 4.02
CA GLU A 63 -13.79 -14.58 2.76
C GLU A 63 -15.09 -15.01 2.09
N GLU A 64 -16.21 -14.96 2.81
CA GLU A 64 -17.54 -15.35 2.29
C GLU A 64 -18.40 -14.13 1.99
N GLU A 65 -18.81 -13.96 0.74
CA GLU A 65 -19.82 -12.98 0.35
C GLU A 65 -21.21 -13.66 0.21
N PRO A 66 -22.30 -13.00 0.67
CA PRO A 66 -22.35 -11.68 1.31
C PRO A 66 -21.86 -11.71 2.76
N PHE A 67 -21.14 -10.66 3.19
CA PHE A 67 -20.68 -10.52 4.57
C PHE A 67 -21.81 -10.68 5.57
N ARG A 68 -21.56 -11.50 6.61
CA ARG A 68 -22.51 -11.75 7.69
C ARG A 68 -22.07 -11.04 8.96
N TYR A 69 -22.94 -10.18 9.46
CA TYR A 69 -22.71 -9.35 10.64
C TYR A 69 -23.24 -10.02 11.90
N TRP A 70 -22.54 -9.81 13.00
CA TRP A 70 -22.96 -10.23 14.33
C TRP A 70 -22.64 -9.18 15.38
N LEU A 71 -23.24 -9.31 16.58
CA LEU A 71 -23.02 -8.39 17.71
C LEU A 71 -21.80 -8.81 18.52
N LYS A 72 -20.91 -7.87 18.82
CA LYS A 72 -19.79 -8.12 19.75
C LYS A 72 -20.23 -8.56 21.15
N SER A 73 -21.39 -8.11 21.63
CA SER A 73 -21.97 -8.55 22.89
C SER A 73 -22.35 -10.04 22.90
N ARG A 74 -22.48 -10.67 21.75
CA ARG A 74 -22.83 -12.09 21.55
C ARG A 74 -21.71 -12.87 20.81
N GLU A 75 -20.47 -12.39 20.87
CA GLU A 75 -19.32 -12.93 20.14
C GLU A 75 -19.05 -14.40 20.48
N ARG A 76 -19.37 -14.83 21.70
CA ARG A 76 -19.19 -16.23 22.14
C ARG A 76 -20.07 -17.22 21.38
N GLU A 77 -21.19 -16.80 20.80
CA GLU A 77 -22.11 -17.67 20.06
C GLU A 77 -21.58 -18.01 18.67
N PHE A 78 -20.95 -17.03 18.02
CA PHE A 78 -20.33 -17.16 16.69
C PHE A 78 -19.00 -16.42 16.70
N PRO A 79 -17.92 -16.99 17.24
CA PRO A 79 -16.62 -16.32 17.26
C PRO A 79 -16.15 -16.02 15.82
N PRO A 80 -15.48 -14.87 15.60
CA PRO A 80 -14.89 -14.56 14.30
C PRO A 80 -13.92 -15.68 13.92
N GLN A 81 -14.00 -16.13 12.67
CA GLN A 81 -13.05 -17.11 12.15
C GLN A 81 -11.74 -16.36 11.90
N GLU A 82 -10.76 -16.57 12.77
CA GLU A 82 -9.41 -16.02 12.60
C GLU A 82 -8.73 -16.76 11.44
N THR A 83 -8.50 -16.03 10.34
CA THR A 83 -7.50 -16.43 9.37
C THR A 83 -6.12 -15.94 9.86
N PRO A 84 -5.01 -16.63 9.56
CA PRO A 84 -3.66 -16.24 10.02
C PRO A 84 -3.24 -14.82 9.67
N ASP A 85 -3.93 -14.16 8.73
CA ASP A 85 -3.63 -12.82 8.22
C ASP A 85 -4.53 -11.69 8.81
N ALA A 86 -5.36 -11.97 9.82
CA ALA A 86 -6.41 -11.04 10.29
C ALA A 86 -5.94 -9.92 11.22
N LYS A 87 -4.67 -9.50 11.20
CA LYS A 87 -4.17 -8.39 12.04
C LYS A 87 -3.94 -7.06 11.34
N GLU A 88 -4.19 -6.94 10.02
CA GLU A 88 -3.75 -5.78 9.25
C GLU A 88 -4.79 -5.19 8.28
N GLU A 89 -6.03 -5.02 8.71
CA GLU A 89 -7.05 -4.33 7.90
C GLU A 89 -7.55 -3.08 8.60
N ASP A 90 -6.84 -1.98 8.48
CA ASP A 90 -7.37 -0.69 8.94
C ASP A 90 -7.35 0.45 7.89
N ASP A 91 -6.97 0.25 6.63
CA ASP A 91 -6.89 1.37 5.67
C ASP A 91 -7.42 1.15 4.24
N GLU A 92 -8.31 0.18 3.97
CA GLU A 92 -8.98 0.15 2.67
C GLU A 92 -10.37 0.78 2.71
N GLN A 93 -10.47 1.96 2.10
CA GLN A 93 -11.72 2.68 1.84
C GLN A 93 -12.65 1.84 0.95
N ILE A 94 -13.89 1.76 1.37
CA ILE A 94 -15.01 1.06 0.74
C ILE A 94 -15.28 1.62 -0.66
N GLU A 95 -14.96 0.87 -1.70
CA GLU A 95 -15.46 1.13 -3.04
C GLU A 95 -16.92 0.66 -3.19
N CYS A 96 -17.77 1.61 -3.56
CA CYS A 96 -19.15 1.33 -3.97
C CYS A 96 -19.17 0.57 -5.30
N SER A 97 -19.59 -0.68 -5.29
CA SER A 97 -19.67 -1.54 -6.47
C SER A 97 -20.99 -1.36 -7.24
N GLY A 98 -20.85 -1.08 -8.53
CA GLY A 98 -21.87 -1.41 -9.54
C GLY A 98 -21.42 -2.68 -10.31
N THR A 99 -22.27 -3.66 -10.23
CA THR A 99 -22.36 -4.90 -11.04
C THR A 99 -21.46 -5.07 -12.27
N ALA A 100 -20.52 -6.02 -12.22
CA ALA A 100 -20.22 -6.99 -13.29
C ALA A 100 -19.23 -8.05 -12.78
N LYS A 101 -19.55 -9.33 -12.93
CA LYS A 101 -18.68 -10.47 -12.60
C LYS A 101 -17.46 -10.49 -13.53
N LYS A 102 -16.32 -9.90 -13.11
CA LYS A 102 -14.98 -10.28 -13.57
C LYS A 102 -14.27 -10.89 -12.37
N GLN A 103 -13.53 -11.99 -12.59
CA GLN A 103 -12.71 -12.64 -11.57
C GLN A 103 -11.77 -11.60 -10.96
N LYS A 104 -12.08 -11.11 -9.74
CA LYS A 104 -11.16 -10.26 -8.99
C LYS A 104 -9.91 -11.07 -8.65
N ASN A 105 -8.75 -10.55 -8.99
CA ASN A 105 -7.49 -11.04 -8.47
C ASN A 105 -7.54 -10.95 -6.94
N SER A 106 -7.55 -12.09 -6.26
CA SER A 106 -7.87 -12.17 -4.82
C SER A 106 -6.65 -12.04 -3.91
N PHE A 107 -5.51 -11.53 -4.41
CA PHE A 107 -4.31 -11.37 -3.61
C PHE A 107 -4.22 -9.96 -2.98
N HIS A 108 -3.58 -9.89 -1.84
CA HIS A 108 -3.36 -8.64 -1.08
C HIS A 108 -2.27 -7.77 -1.74
N GLU A 109 -2.33 -6.44 -1.62
CA GLU A 109 -1.38 -5.49 -2.22
C GLU A 109 0.07 -5.77 -1.83
N ARG A 110 0.35 -6.10 -0.58
CA ARG A 110 1.69 -6.47 -0.08
C ARG A 110 2.35 -7.64 -0.81
N VAL A 111 1.57 -8.50 -1.44
CA VAL A 111 2.08 -9.61 -2.25
C VAL A 111 2.86 -9.10 -3.48
N LEU A 112 2.65 -7.84 -3.87
CA LEU A 112 3.36 -7.21 -4.98
C LEU A 112 4.72 -6.61 -4.58
N HIS A 113 5.04 -6.47 -3.28
CA HIS A 113 6.30 -5.89 -2.81
C HIS A 113 7.54 -6.61 -3.36
N PRO A 114 7.65 -7.96 -3.34
CA PRO A 114 8.81 -8.64 -3.92
C PRO A 114 8.99 -8.39 -5.43
N LEU A 115 7.89 -8.22 -6.18
CA LEU A 115 7.96 -7.88 -7.61
C LEU A 115 8.57 -6.48 -7.78
N LEU A 116 8.10 -5.52 -6.97
CA LEU A 116 8.61 -4.17 -7.01
C LEU A 116 10.07 -4.11 -6.59
N VAL A 117 10.48 -4.80 -5.53
CA VAL A 117 11.88 -4.89 -5.08
C VAL A 117 12.77 -5.42 -6.20
N LYS A 118 12.36 -6.50 -6.89
CA LYS A 118 13.11 -7.04 -8.04
C LYS A 118 13.24 -6.01 -9.16
N PHE A 119 12.13 -5.37 -9.58
CA PHE A 119 12.16 -4.33 -10.60
C PHE A 119 13.13 -3.20 -10.22
N LEU A 120 13.03 -2.68 -9.01
CA LEU A 120 13.88 -1.56 -8.54
C LEU A 120 15.36 -1.93 -8.43
N SER A 121 15.69 -3.19 -8.18
CA SER A 121 17.06 -3.66 -8.11
C SER A 121 17.71 -3.88 -9.47
N GLU A 122 16.94 -4.29 -10.48
CA GLU A 122 17.44 -4.70 -11.80
C GLU A 122 17.35 -3.58 -12.84
N ASP A 123 16.34 -2.70 -12.77
CA ASP A 123 16.13 -1.63 -13.73
C ASP A 123 17.31 -0.64 -13.75
N PRO A 124 17.87 -0.32 -14.93
CA PRO A 124 19.05 0.56 -15.08
C PRO A 124 18.87 1.97 -14.51
N ASN A 125 17.63 2.47 -14.44
CA ASN A 125 17.33 3.79 -13.91
C ASN A 125 17.35 3.83 -12.38
N PHE A 126 17.15 2.68 -11.73
CA PHE A 126 17.03 2.57 -10.28
C PHE A 126 18.26 1.91 -9.64
N ARG A 127 18.41 0.61 -9.76
CA ARG A 127 19.48 -0.16 -9.10
C ARG A 127 19.56 0.12 -7.61
N LEU A 128 18.41 0.03 -6.94
CA LEU A 128 18.26 0.38 -5.54
C LEU A 128 18.46 -0.82 -4.63
N LEU A 129 18.89 -0.53 -3.42
CA LEU A 129 18.69 -1.39 -2.26
C LEU A 129 17.40 -0.93 -1.57
N CYS A 130 16.47 -1.84 -1.40
CA CYS A 130 15.12 -1.55 -0.93
C CYS A 130 14.87 -2.10 0.47
N LYS A 131 13.92 -1.48 1.16
CA LYS A 131 13.36 -1.98 2.41
C LYS A 131 11.87 -1.75 2.45
N THR A 132 11.10 -2.82 2.60
CA THR A 132 9.66 -2.77 2.86
C THR A 132 9.41 -2.22 4.26
N ILE A 133 8.45 -1.31 4.38
CA ILE A 133 8.07 -0.70 5.65
C ILE A 133 6.88 -1.47 6.22
N ARG A 134 7.01 -1.92 7.46
CA ARG A 134 5.93 -2.57 8.21
C ARG A 134 5.14 -1.52 8.95
N HIS A 135 4.03 -1.07 8.37
CA HIS A 135 3.20 -0.01 8.92
C HIS A 135 2.69 -0.33 10.33
N GLU A 136 2.49 -1.61 10.63
CA GLU A 136 2.09 -2.13 11.95
C GLU A 136 3.14 -1.89 13.04
N GLU A 137 4.42 -1.81 12.68
CA GLU A 137 5.54 -1.55 13.58
C GLU A 137 5.85 -0.04 13.71
N CYS A 138 5.18 0.80 12.94
CA CYS A 138 5.32 2.23 13.03
C CYS A 138 4.50 2.82 14.19
N LYS A 139 4.94 3.96 14.73
CA LYS A 139 4.22 4.64 15.80
C LYS A 139 2.88 5.16 15.29
N LYS A 140 1.80 4.68 15.88
CA LYS A 140 0.45 5.15 15.56
C LYS A 140 0.18 6.50 16.22
N GLY A 141 -0.25 7.49 15.44
CA GLY A 141 -0.75 8.77 15.95
C GLY A 141 -2.18 8.64 16.52
N LYS A 142 -2.59 9.61 17.34
CA LYS A 142 -3.97 9.67 17.83
C LYS A 142 -4.91 10.10 16.70
N GLY A 143 -5.98 9.33 16.44
CA GLY A 143 -7.03 9.71 15.50
C GLY A 143 -6.61 9.81 14.03
N GLY A 144 -5.72 8.93 13.55
CA GLY A 144 -5.30 8.91 12.15
C GLY A 144 -4.24 9.96 11.78
N GLN A 145 -3.62 10.64 12.76
CA GLN A 145 -2.63 11.70 12.51
C GLN A 145 -1.40 11.26 11.70
N ASN A 146 -1.08 9.97 11.70
CA ASN A 146 0.06 9.41 10.97
C ASN A 146 -0.38 8.61 9.72
N GLU A 147 -1.63 8.70 9.36
CA GLU A 147 -2.15 8.16 8.12
C GLU A 147 -1.41 8.84 6.95
N TRP A 148 -0.92 8.06 5.98
CA TRP A 148 -0.14 8.53 4.84
C TRP A 148 1.26 9.10 5.14
N ASN A 149 1.82 8.82 6.31
CA ASN A 149 3.19 9.25 6.64
C ASN A 149 4.26 8.25 6.16
N TYR A 150 3.88 6.99 5.93
CA TYR A 150 4.81 5.91 5.65
C TYR A 150 4.60 5.39 4.22
N PRO A 151 5.68 5.29 3.42
CA PRO A 151 5.62 4.60 2.13
C PRO A 151 5.60 3.08 2.34
N ASP A 152 5.20 2.35 1.30
CA ASP A 152 5.29 0.89 1.31
C ASP A 152 6.75 0.40 1.25
N ILE A 153 7.57 1.05 0.41
CA ILE A 153 8.96 0.69 0.22
C ILE A 153 9.82 1.95 0.20
N VAL A 154 10.94 1.91 0.90
CA VAL A 154 12.03 2.89 0.81
C VAL A 154 13.20 2.31 0.02
N GLY A 155 13.84 3.14 -0.78
CA GLY A 155 14.99 2.73 -1.59
C GLY A 155 16.18 3.66 -1.41
N VAL A 156 17.40 3.14 -1.58
CA VAL A 156 18.62 3.93 -1.62
C VAL A 156 19.45 3.57 -2.84
N TYR A 157 19.92 4.60 -3.53
CA TYR A 157 20.89 4.48 -4.61
C TYR A 157 22.29 4.75 -4.10
N PHE A 158 23.21 3.78 -4.34
CA PHE A 158 24.63 3.94 -4.06
C PHE A 158 25.39 4.17 -5.37
N PRO A 159 25.87 5.38 -5.66
CA PRO A 159 26.46 5.71 -6.95
C PRO A 159 27.76 4.99 -7.25
N TYR A 160 28.44 4.48 -6.22
CA TYR A 160 29.78 3.89 -6.32
C TYR A 160 29.79 2.43 -5.81
N ASN A 161 28.67 1.72 -5.94
CA ASN A 161 28.60 0.33 -5.51
C ASN A 161 29.46 -0.58 -6.41
N LYS A 162 30.36 -1.34 -5.82
CA LYS A 162 31.27 -2.26 -6.50
C LYS A 162 30.56 -3.32 -7.34
N TYR A 163 29.32 -3.65 -7.06
CA TYR A 163 28.51 -4.62 -7.80
C TYR A 163 27.81 -4.05 -9.04
N PHE A 164 27.82 -2.74 -9.23
CA PHE A 164 27.25 -2.08 -10.39
C PHE A 164 28.35 -1.67 -11.39
N PRO A 165 28.04 -1.24 -12.62
CA PRO A 165 28.98 -1.13 -13.75
C PRO A 165 30.22 -0.28 -13.51
N TYR A 166 30.36 0.33 -12.33
CA TYR A 166 31.53 1.13 -11.94
C TYR A 166 32.79 0.30 -11.60
N ASN A 167 32.68 -1.03 -11.49
CA ASN A 167 33.85 -1.91 -11.31
C ASN A 167 34.86 -1.87 -12.48
N LYS A 168 34.45 -1.27 -13.62
CA LYS A 168 35.29 -1.07 -14.80
C LYS A 168 36.07 0.25 -14.81
N TYR A 169 35.75 1.18 -13.89
CA TYR A 169 36.41 2.48 -13.84
C TYR A 169 37.60 2.47 -12.91
N GLN A 170 38.58 3.31 -13.22
CA GLN A 170 39.74 3.53 -12.35
C GLN A 170 39.31 4.20 -11.05
N GLN A 171 39.98 3.86 -9.95
CA GLN A 171 39.65 4.39 -8.64
C GLN A 171 39.77 5.92 -8.57
N GLU A 172 40.74 6.49 -9.27
CA GLU A 172 40.95 7.93 -9.35
C GLU A 172 39.73 8.64 -9.97
N THR A 173 39.12 8.03 -10.99
CA THR A 173 37.88 8.55 -11.60
C THR A 173 36.73 8.52 -10.61
N LEU A 174 36.57 7.42 -9.88
CA LEU A 174 35.49 7.28 -8.88
C LEU A 174 35.68 8.27 -7.73
N LYS A 175 36.92 8.45 -7.23
CA LYS A 175 37.25 9.46 -6.21
C LYS A 175 36.96 10.88 -6.70
N PHE A 176 37.35 11.21 -7.93
CA PHE A 176 37.03 12.50 -8.51
C PHE A 176 35.52 12.77 -8.56
N LEU A 177 34.73 11.81 -9.09
CA LEU A 177 33.27 11.94 -9.16
C LEU A 177 32.64 12.07 -7.77
N HIS A 178 33.17 11.37 -6.77
CA HIS A 178 32.74 11.47 -5.39
C HIS A 178 33.03 12.86 -4.80
N HIS A 179 34.27 13.34 -4.91
CA HIS A 179 34.67 14.63 -4.38
C HIS A 179 33.99 15.81 -5.04
N THR A 180 33.65 15.69 -6.33
CA THR A 180 32.95 16.73 -7.07
C THR A 180 31.42 16.68 -6.93
N GLY A 181 30.88 15.67 -6.21
CA GLY A 181 29.43 15.50 -6.05
C GLY A 181 28.67 15.19 -7.35
N GLN A 182 29.39 14.73 -8.41
CA GLN A 182 28.82 14.43 -9.71
C GLN A 182 27.76 13.33 -9.66
N LYS A 183 27.87 12.38 -8.71
CA LYS A 183 26.84 11.40 -8.38
C LYS A 183 26.64 11.37 -6.88
N ARG A 184 25.41 11.51 -6.46
CA ARG A 184 25.03 11.54 -5.03
C ARG A 184 24.28 10.28 -4.64
N HIS A 185 24.36 9.89 -3.39
CA HIS A 185 23.41 8.97 -2.79
C HIS A 185 22.03 9.61 -2.87
N LYS A 186 21.03 8.82 -3.23
CA LYS A 186 19.64 9.28 -3.33
C LYS A 186 18.73 8.37 -2.56
N LEU A 187 17.73 8.95 -1.92
CA LEU A 187 16.64 8.26 -1.24
C LEU A 187 15.39 8.29 -2.12
N PHE A 188 14.68 7.19 -2.12
CA PHE A 188 13.47 6.98 -2.90
C PHE A 188 12.33 6.52 -2.01
N SER A 189 11.12 6.94 -2.35
CA SER A 189 9.88 6.55 -1.71
C SER A 189 8.94 5.94 -2.74
N PHE A 190 8.35 4.79 -2.43
CA PHE A 190 7.42 4.09 -3.31
C PHE A 190 6.13 3.80 -2.57
N GLU A 191 5.02 4.26 -3.15
CA GLU A 191 3.67 3.92 -2.76
C GLU A 191 3.09 2.99 -3.81
N LEU A 192 2.63 1.80 -3.42
CA LEU A 192 2.12 0.78 -4.33
C LEU A 192 0.60 0.72 -4.25
N LYS A 193 -0.04 0.56 -5.41
CA LYS A 193 -1.46 0.31 -5.53
C LYS A 193 -1.71 -0.86 -6.47
N LYS A 194 -2.48 -1.82 -5.99
CA LYS A 194 -2.85 -3.01 -6.76
C LYS A 194 -3.66 -2.65 -8.00
N GLU A 195 -4.62 -1.74 -7.87
CA GLU A 195 -5.48 -1.30 -8.96
C GLU A 195 -5.76 0.19 -8.88
N LEU A 196 -5.62 0.89 -9.99
CA LEU A 196 -5.93 2.30 -10.12
C LEU A 196 -7.13 2.50 -11.03
N SER A 197 -8.11 3.29 -10.54
CA SER A 197 -9.27 3.75 -11.26
C SER A 197 -9.36 5.27 -11.18
N PHE A 198 -10.21 5.90 -11.98
CA PHE A 198 -10.41 7.35 -11.88
C PHE A 198 -10.94 7.79 -10.51
N SER A 199 -11.69 6.92 -9.81
CA SER A 199 -12.27 7.21 -8.50
C SER A 199 -11.25 7.28 -7.37
N ASN A 200 -10.22 6.39 -7.38
CA ASN A 200 -9.21 6.33 -6.32
C ASN A 200 -7.88 7.02 -6.68
N LEU A 201 -7.71 7.44 -7.93
CA LEU A 201 -6.46 8.00 -8.46
C LEU A 201 -5.94 9.16 -7.61
N LYS A 202 -6.79 10.14 -7.29
CA LYS A 202 -6.36 11.34 -6.56
C LYS A 202 -5.91 10.99 -5.14
N ALA A 203 -6.65 10.14 -4.43
CA ALA A 203 -6.29 9.70 -3.09
C ALA A 203 -4.94 8.96 -3.12
N SER A 204 -4.78 7.98 -4.01
CA SER A 204 -3.53 7.22 -4.18
C SER A 204 -2.34 8.11 -4.55
N TYR A 205 -2.54 9.07 -5.46
CA TYR A 205 -1.48 9.97 -5.86
C TYR A 205 -1.07 10.92 -4.73
N PHE A 206 -2.02 11.50 -4.00
CA PHE A 206 -1.72 12.38 -2.87
C PHE A 206 -1.16 11.64 -1.66
N GLN A 207 -1.46 10.37 -1.48
CA GLN A 207 -0.78 9.52 -0.53
C GLN A 207 0.71 9.39 -0.90
N ALA A 208 1.05 9.12 -2.17
CA ALA A 208 2.44 9.11 -2.64
C ALA A 208 3.13 10.48 -2.50
N VAL A 209 2.40 11.61 -2.68
CA VAL A 209 2.93 12.94 -2.40
C VAL A 209 3.26 13.09 -0.92
N SER A 210 2.33 12.74 -0.04
CA SER A 210 2.47 12.92 1.41
C SER A 210 3.64 12.13 1.99
N ASN A 211 3.76 10.86 1.60
CA ASN A 211 4.75 9.95 2.17
C ASN A 211 6.13 10.00 1.50
N SER A 212 6.38 10.92 0.56
CA SER A 212 7.64 10.99 -0.19
C SER A 212 8.40 12.31 -0.09
N THR A 213 7.92 13.32 0.63
CA THR A 213 8.58 14.64 0.73
C THR A 213 9.98 14.58 1.32
N TRP A 214 10.26 13.59 2.14
CA TRP A 214 11.56 13.29 2.75
C TRP A 214 12.59 12.67 1.78
N ALA A 215 12.17 12.21 0.60
CA ALA A 215 13.01 11.52 -0.37
C ALA A 215 13.40 12.43 -1.55
N ASN A 216 14.49 12.09 -2.24
CA ASN A 216 14.89 12.79 -3.46
C ASN A 216 13.91 12.56 -4.61
N GLU A 217 13.33 11.37 -4.69
CA GLU A 217 12.33 11.01 -5.69
C GLU A 217 11.23 10.17 -5.05
N GLY A 218 9.97 10.46 -5.41
CA GLY A 218 8.81 9.69 -4.98
C GLY A 218 8.06 9.11 -6.17
N TYR A 219 7.54 7.89 -6.03
CA TYR A 219 6.83 7.19 -7.08
C TYR A 219 5.53 6.58 -6.57
N LEU A 220 4.47 6.73 -7.38
CA LEU A 220 3.28 5.89 -7.30
C LEU A 220 3.50 4.68 -8.21
N VAL A 221 3.41 3.48 -7.64
CA VAL A 221 3.54 2.22 -8.38
C VAL A 221 2.17 1.62 -8.55
N VAL A 222 1.82 1.23 -9.77
CA VAL A 222 0.50 0.72 -10.10
C VAL A 222 0.63 -0.62 -10.80
N PHE A 223 -0.04 -1.66 -10.26
CA PHE A 223 -0.03 -2.98 -10.87
C PHE A 223 -1.14 -3.11 -11.92
N GLY A 224 -2.37 -2.66 -11.66
CA GLY A 224 -3.49 -2.65 -12.60
C GLY A 224 -4.03 -1.22 -12.84
N ILE A 225 -4.48 -0.95 -14.06
CA ILE A 225 -5.28 0.24 -14.38
C ILE A 225 -6.53 -0.25 -15.05
N LYS A 226 -7.72 0.13 -14.54
CA LYS A 226 -9.00 -0.28 -15.15
C LYS A 226 -9.07 0.19 -16.60
N ASP A 227 -9.32 -0.75 -17.50
CA ASP A 227 -9.35 -0.48 -18.95
C ASP A 227 -10.38 0.58 -19.34
N GLU A 228 -11.52 0.63 -18.64
CA GLU A 228 -12.61 1.58 -18.87
C GLU A 228 -12.17 3.04 -18.66
N ASP A 229 -11.22 3.27 -17.75
CA ASP A 229 -10.77 4.60 -17.33
C ASP A 229 -9.36 4.96 -17.82
N LYS A 230 -8.71 4.09 -18.59
CA LYS A 230 -7.26 4.13 -18.84
C LYS A 230 -6.75 5.45 -19.40
N ASP A 231 -7.41 6.01 -20.39
CA ASP A 231 -6.99 7.27 -21.01
C ASP A 231 -7.19 8.47 -20.08
N GLU A 232 -8.28 8.48 -19.33
CA GLU A 232 -8.58 9.53 -18.35
C GLU A 232 -7.62 9.47 -17.17
N VAL A 233 -7.35 8.27 -16.66
CA VAL A 233 -6.37 8.02 -15.58
C VAL A 233 -4.98 8.48 -16.01
N LEU A 234 -4.52 8.10 -17.21
CA LEU A 234 -3.21 8.51 -17.72
C LEU A 234 -3.12 10.01 -17.96
N GLY A 235 -4.20 10.64 -18.44
CA GLY A 235 -4.30 12.09 -18.61
C GLY A 235 -4.15 12.84 -17.28
N GLU A 236 -4.88 12.41 -16.26
CA GLU A 236 -4.83 13.03 -14.93
C GLU A 236 -3.50 12.75 -14.22
N LEU A 237 -2.91 11.55 -14.35
CA LEU A 237 -1.58 11.25 -13.83
C LEU A 237 -0.50 12.17 -14.42
N ARG A 238 -0.55 12.46 -15.73
CA ARG A 238 0.38 13.41 -16.37
C ARG A 238 0.23 14.82 -15.80
N ARG A 239 -1.01 15.27 -15.61
CA ARG A 239 -1.29 16.59 -15.01
C ARG A 239 -0.75 16.68 -13.58
N LEU A 240 -0.99 15.66 -12.76
CA LEU A 240 -0.52 15.59 -11.37
C LEU A 240 1.00 15.49 -11.30
N ASN A 241 1.63 14.67 -12.14
CA ASN A 241 3.09 14.57 -12.22
C ASN A 241 3.75 15.92 -12.56
N GLN A 242 3.20 16.67 -13.52
CA GLN A 242 3.69 18.01 -13.84
C GLN A 242 3.61 18.97 -12.65
N SER A 243 2.53 18.89 -11.87
CA SER A 243 2.28 19.78 -10.73
C SER A 243 3.10 19.41 -9.48
N PHE A 244 3.18 18.12 -9.14
CA PHE A 244 3.73 17.65 -7.87
C PHE A 244 5.03 16.87 -8.01
N GLY A 245 5.39 16.41 -9.21
CA GLY A 245 6.67 15.77 -9.47
C GLY A 245 6.79 14.31 -9.01
N ILE A 246 5.70 13.67 -8.58
CA ILE A 246 5.70 12.24 -8.25
C ILE A 246 5.69 11.44 -9.55
N GLY A 247 6.64 10.51 -9.69
CA GLY A 247 6.71 9.61 -10.82
C GLY A 247 5.62 8.52 -10.77
N VAL A 248 5.43 7.83 -11.88
CA VAL A 248 4.50 6.71 -11.97
C VAL A 248 5.19 5.52 -12.62
N ILE A 249 5.14 4.38 -11.95
CA ILE A 249 5.64 3.10 -12.45
C ILE A 249 4.45 2.18 -12.71
N LYS A 250 4.42 1.55 -13.88
CA LYS A 250 3.55 0.40 -14.14
C LYS A 250 4.33 -0.86 -13.83
N LEU A 251 3.88 -1.57 -12.81
CA LEU A 251 4.42 -2.86 -12.42
C LEU A 251 3.63 -3.97 -13.11
N GLU A 252 4.31 -4.97 -13.62
CA GLU A 252 3.71 -6.11 -14.31
C GLU A 252 4.11 -7.42 -13.63
N SER A 253 3.32 -8.47 -13.82
CA SER A 253 3.67 -9.82 -13.32
C SER A 253 4.95 -10.33 -13.96
N GLU A 254 5.18 -10.03 -15.24
CA GLU A 254 6.46 -10.22 -15.89
C GLU A 254 7.30 -8.95 -15.72
N ILE A 255 8.31 -9.01 -14.85
CA ILE A 255 9.09 -7.85 -14.41
C ILE A 255 9.73 -7.10 -15.58
N SER A 256 10.17 -7.80 -16.63
CA SER A 256 10.74 -7.21 -17.86
C SER A 256 9.77 -6.26 -18.58
N ASN A 257 8.47 -6.41 -18.39
CA ASN A 257 7.43 -5.56 -18.97
C ASN A 257 7.11 -4.34 -18.09
N SER A 258 7.60 -4.34 -16.85
CA SER A 258 7.42 -3.19 -15.94
C SER A 258 8.18 -1.96 -16.47
N LYS A 259 7.61 -0.77 -16.28
CA LYS A 259 8.21 0.45 -16.86
C LYS A 259 7.82 1.71 -16.09
N ILE A 260 8.69 2.70 -16.19
CA ILE A 260 8.40 4.07 -15.75
C ILE A 260 7.46 4.70 -16.79
N LEU A 261 6.21 4.98 -16.40
CA LEU A 261 5.26 5.73 -17.24
C LEU A 261 5.55 7.23 -17.22
N LEU A 262 5.86 7.76 -16.04
CA LEU A 262 6.18 9.17 -15.82
C LEU A 262 7.37 9.26 -14.87
N PRO A 263 8.46 9.95 -15.23
CA PRO A 263 9.60 10.12 -14.34
C PRO A 263 9.25 11.04 -13.17
N ALA A 264 9.82 10.76 -12.00
CA ALA A 264 9.76 11.69 -10.88
C ALA A 264 10.64 12.91 -11.13
N LYS A 265 10.31 14.03 -10.49
CA LYS A 265 11.20 15.19 -10.38
C LYS A 265 12.09 15.02 -9.15
N GLU A 266 13.40 15.10 -9.36
CA GLU A 266 14.35 15.15 -8.24
C GLU A 266 14.14 16.42 -7.42
N ARG A 267 14.19 16.28 -6.10
CA ARG A 267 14.03 17.36 -5.13
C ARG A 267 15.04 17.25 -3.99
N GLU A 268 15.21 18.34 -3.27
CA GLU A 268 15.94 18.33 -2.02
C GLU A 268 15.15 17.59 -0.94
N ILE A 269 15.86 16.92 -0.04
CA ILE A 269 15.26 16.20 1.09
C ILE A 269 14.65 17.20 2.06
N ASP A 270 13.39 17.00 2.44
CA ASP A 270 12.78 17.71 3.55
C ASP A 270 13.26 17.08 4.87
N ILE A 271 14.23 17.77 5.48
CA ILE A 271 14.92 17.31 6.69
C ILE A 271 13.95 17.08 7.86
N PRO A 272 13.01 18.01 8.18
CA PRO A 272 12.02 17.78 9.22
C PRO A 272 11.19 16.53 9.01
N THR A 273 10.72 16.28 7.79
CA THR A 273 9.92 15.09 7.46
C THR A 273 10.76 13.82 7.54
N LEU A 274 12.00 13.83 7.06
CA LEU A 274 12.91 12.67 7.21
C LEU A 274 13.16 12.35 8.70
N ASN A 275 13.40 13.38 9.53
CA ASN A 275 13.59 13.17 10.96
C ASN A 275 12.33 12.57 11.61
N MET A 276 11.15 13.10 11.29
CA MET A 276 9.87 12.56 11.75
C MET A 276 9.71 11.09 11.37
N LEU A 277 9.99 10.73 10.11
CA LEU A 277 9.87 9.36 9.62
C LEU A 277 10.81 8.40 10.37
N ILE A 278 12.07 8.81 10.61
CA ILE A 278 13.04 8.03 11.39
C ILE A 278 12.54 7.79 12.84
N GLU A 279 11.97 8.81 13.46
CA GLU A 279 11.44 8.72 14.82
C GLU A 279 10.19 7.84 14.92
N GLN A 280 9.35 7.88 13.88
CA GLN A 280 8.08 7.18 13.85
C GLN A 280 8.20 5.73 13.37
N SER A 281 9.25 5.38 12.60
CA SER A 281 9.53 4.02 12.14
C SER A 281 10.85 3.47 12.73
N PRO A 282 10.84 3.10 14.02
CA PRO A 282 12.05 2.69 14.73
C PRO A 282 12.56 1.32 14.31
N VAL A 283 11.72 0.49 13.70
CA VAL A 283 12.04 -0.89 13.33
C VAL A 283 12.58 -1.01 11.91
N ASP A 284 12.09 -0.18 10.98
CA ASP A 284 12.48 -0.26 9.57
C ASP A 284 13.29 0.96 9.10
N VAL A 285 12.76 2.20 9.19
CA VAL A 285 13.44 3.38 8.62
C VAL A 285 14.67 3.77 9.41
N LYS A 286 14.62 3.73 10.75
CA LYS A 286 15.77 4.09 11.56
C LYS A 286 16.97 3.18 11.31
N PRO A 287 16.83 1.82 11.37
CA PRO A 287 17.95 0.92 11.02
C PRO A 287 18.38 1.04 9.56
N PHE A 288 17.43 1.34 8.63
CA PHE A 288 17.75 1.59 7.22
C PHE A 288 18.73 2.77 7.08
N MET A 289 18.45 3.90 7.74
CA MET A 289 19.33 5.06 7.72
C MET A 289 20.68 4.80 8.42
N GLU A 290 20.68 4.05 9.53
CA GLU A 290 21.91 3.65 10.22
C GLU A 290 22.80 2.75 9.32
N LYS A 291 22.19 1.82 8.59
CA LYS A 291 22.91 0.94 7.66
C LYS A 291 23.49 1.73 6.48
N ILE A 292 22.72 2.67 5.92
CA ILE A 292 23.19 3.58 4.87
C ILE A 292 24.42 4.37 5.35
N ASN A 293 24.31 5.02 6.50
CA ASN A 293 25.39 5.83 7.05
C ASN A 293 26.66 5.02 7.28
N LYS A 294 26.54 3.84 7.91
CA LYS A 294 27.67 2.91 8.08
C LYS A 294 28.31 2.52 6.74
N GLN A 295 27.52 2.36 5.69
CA GLN A 295 28.03 2.01 4.37
C GLN A 295 28.76 3.20 3.70
N ILE A 296 28.24 4.41 3.88
CA ILE A 296 28.87 5.64 3.38
C ILE A 296 30.22 5.85 4.09
N GLU A 297 30.27 5.65 5.42
CA GLU A 297 31.49 5.77 6.23
C GLU A 297 32.59 4.79 5.82
N LYS A 298 32.24 3.57 5.37
CA LYS A 298 33.20 2.60 4.85
C LYS A 298 33.89 3.04 3.55
N GLY A 299 33.35 4.05 2.86
CA GLY A 299 33.91 4.65 1.67
C GLY A 299 33.78 3.79 0.40
N LEU A 300 34.46 4.26 -0.65
CA LEU A 300 34.36 3.72 -2.01
C LEU A 300 35.00 2.35 -2.19
N ASP A 301 35.93 1.98 -1.32
CA ASP A 301 36.76 0.77 -1.45
C ASP A 301 36.06 -0.49 -0.95
N THR A 302 34.94 -0.32 -0.24
CA THR A 302 34.20 -1.43 0.37
C THR A 302 32.93 -1.72 -0.41
N ALA A 303 32.72 -2.99 -0.75
CA ALA A 303 31.45 -3.43 -1.32
C ALA A 303 30.31 -3.11 -0.36
N VAL A 304 29.18 -2.67 -0.91
CA VAL A 304 27.98 -2.46 -0.11
C VAL A 304 27.58 -3.81 0.47
N ASP A 305 27.51 -3.85 1.81
CA ASP A 305 27.03 -5.01 2.53
C ASP A 305 25.51 -5.12 2.32
N MET A 306 25.11 -6.00 1.41
CA MET A 306 23.72 -6.28 1.08
C MET A 306 22.97 -6.93 2.24
N GLY A 307 23.66 -7.65 3.12
CA GLY A 307 23.22 -8.30 4.36
C GLY A 307 21.74 -8.61 4.50
N GLU A 308 21.35 -9.24 5.57
CA GLU A 308 19.96 -9.64 5.85
C GLU A 308 18.97 -8.46 6.07
N PHE A 309 19.47 -7.23 6.04
CA PHE A 309 18.64 -6.06 6.36
C PHE A 309 17.82 -5.55 5.17
N PHE A 310 18.43 -5.46 3.97
CA PHE A 310 17.71 -5.05 2.77
C PHE A 310 16.89 -6.20 2.23
N ASP A 311 15.76 -5.86 1.61
CA ASP A 311 14.91 -6.87 1.00
C ASP A 311 15.64 -7.53 -0.18
N GLU A 312 15.65 -8.85 -0.19
CA GLU A 312 16.32 -9.63 -1.22
C GLU A 312 15.50 -9.65 -2.51
N ALA A 313 16.14 -9.32 -3.62
CA ALA A 313 15.53 -9.50 -4.93
C ALA A 313 15.56 -10.99 -5.30
N LEU A 314 14.39 -11.61 -5.45
CA LEU A 314 14.27 -13.00 -5.87
C LEU A 314 14.88 -13.18 -7.28
N ASP A 315 15.57 -14.29 -7.50
CA ASP A 315 15.97 -14.68 -8.85
C ASP A 315 14.76 -14.99 -9.74
N ASP A 316 14.99 -15.22 -11.04
CA ASP A 316 13.88 -15.38 -11.99
C ASP A 316 13.04 -16.64 -11.69
N GLU A 317 13.68 -17.74 -11.28
CA GLU A 317 12.98 -18.98 -10.97
C GLU A 317 12.15 -18.86 -9.70
N ALA A 318 12.73 -18.29 -8.64
CA ALA A 318 12.03 -18.03 -7.39
C ALA A 318 10.87 -17.05 -7.58
N MET A 319 11.06 -16.00 -8.40
CA MET A 319 10.01 -15.02 -8.70
C MET A 319 8.85 -15.67 -9.47
N GLN A 320 9.10 -16.48 -10.49
CA GLN A 320 8.04 -17.18 -11.20
C GLN A 320 7.26 -18.13 -10.29
N LYS A 321 7.97 -18.86 -9.44
CA LYS A 321 7.33 -19.69 -8.41
C LYS A 321 6.46 -18.86 -7.47
N TYR A 322 7.00 -17.75 -6.97
CA TYR A 322 6.28 -16.84 -6.08
C TYR A 322 4.99 -16.31 -6.72
N ILE A 323 5.05 -15.81 -7.97
CA ILE A 323 3.90 -15.31 -8.73
C ILE A 323 2.82 -16.38 -8.84
N LYS A 324 3.23 -17.62 -9.17
CA LYS A 324 2.30 -18.76 -9.29
C LYS A 324 1.67 -19.12 -7.95
N ASP A 325 2.47 -19.23 -6.88
CA ASP A 325 2.02 -19.62 -5.54
C ASP A 325 1.08 -18.56 -4.93
N LYS A 326 1.28 -17.28 -5.24
CA LYS A 326 0.44 -16.17 -4.80
C LYS A 326 -0.75 -15.87 -5.73
N GLY A 327 -0.87 -16.58 -6.85
CA GLY A 327 -1.97 -16.41 -7.79
C GLY A 327 -1.99 -15.05 -8.49
N ILE A 328 -0.82 -14.39 -8.61
CA ILE A 328 -0.69 -13.11 -9.32
C ILE A 328 -0.86 -13.39 -10.81
N LYS A 329 -1.90 -12.84 -11.42
CA LYS A 329 -2.18 -13.01 -12.86
C LYS A 329 -1.68 -11.79 -13.62
N ALA A 330 -1.10 -12.01 -14.80
CA ALA A 330 -0.90 -10.97 -15.79
C ALA A 330 -2.26 -10.39 -16.21
N GLU A 331 -2.38 -9.08 -16.26
CA GLU A 331 -3.52 -8.39 -16.88
C GLU A 331 -3.32 -8.27 -18.38
#